data_391f97c9111ada1cd165f71010ee4ab6
#
_entry.id   391f97c9111ada1cd165f71010ee4ab6
#
_cell.length_a   1.000
_cell.length_b   1.000
_cell.length_c   1.000
_cell.angle_alpha   90.00
_cell.angle_beta   90.00
_cell.angle_gamma   90.00
#
_symmetry.space_group_name_H-M   'P 1'
#
loop_
_entity.id
_entity.type
_entity.pdbx_description
1 polymer ?
#
loop_
_entity_poly.entity_id
_entity_poly.type
_entity_poly.pdbx_seq_one_letter_code
_entity_poly.pdbx_strand_id
1 'polypeptide(L)'
;MRAILALLVSTCLASAQEGPIVSRHGVGHDSWHAQFYSKLVKDDGGSCCNFNDCRPTLSRSVGNHYEVLVDGEWTAVPPDTIRKVVAPDQGAHVCAPQRTHLDAGVIYCVVLPPEG
;
A
#
# COMPACT_ATOMS: atom_id res chain seq x y z
N MET A 1 16.38 -48.32 -43.87
CA MET A 1 15.87 -47.99 -42.56
C MET A 1 16.13 -46.51 -42.30
N ARG A 2 15.09 -45.70 -42.37
CA ARG A 2 15.21 -44.26 -42.08
C ARG A 2 14.65 -44.02 -40.71
N ALA A 3 15.49 -43.67 -39.76
CA ALA A 3 15.10 -43.25 -38.45
C ALA A 3 14.62 -41.78 -38.51
N ILE A 4 13.34 -41.55 -38.24
CA ILE A 4 12.79 -40.21 -38.15
C ILE A 4 12.98 -39.79 -36.68
N LEU A 5 13.90 -38.86 -36.49
CA LEU A 5 14.12 -38.24 -35.19
C LEU A 5 13.03 -37.15 -34.99
N ALA A 6 12.03 -37.47 -34.18
CA ALA A 6 11.03 -36.50 -33.81
C ALA A 6 11.62 -35.54 -32.77
N LEU A 7 11.89 -34.32 -33.20
CA LEU A 7 12.28 -33.24 -32.30
C LEU A 7 11.05 -32.77 -31.58
N LEU A 8 10.90 -33.13 -30.30
CA LEU A 8 9.92 -32.57 -29.41
C LEU A 8 10.37 -31.16 -29.01
N VAL A 9 9.83 -30.17 -29.70
CA VAL A 9 9.98 -28.77 -29.28
C VAL A 9 9.07 -28.55 -28.09
N SER A 10 9.67 -28.61 -26.92
CA SER A 10 8.97 -28.21 -25.66
C SER A 10 8.90 -26.70 -25.65
N THR A 11 7.76 -26.15 -26.04
CA THR A 11 7.48 -24.74 -25.88
C THR A 11 7.18 -24.49 -24.40
N CYS A 12 8.17 -24.05 -23.66
CA CYS A 12 7.94 -23.43 -22.34
C CYS A 12 7.15 -22.15 -22.56
N LEU A 13 5.84 -22.22 -22.32
CA LEU A 13 5.03 -21.03 -22.13
C LEU A 13 5.48 -20.37 -20.82
N ALA A 14 6.34 -19.39 -20.92
CA ALA A 14 6.64 -18.51 -19.82
C ALA A 14 5.35 -17.71 -19.51
N SER A 15 4.68 -18.07 -18.44
CA SER A 15 3.60 -17.25 -17.90
C SER A 15 4.23 -15.94 -17.46
N ALA A 16 4.00 -14.88 -18.22
CA ALA A 16 4.32 -13.54 -17.77
C ALA A 16 3.41 -13.28 -16.56
N GLN A 17 3.98 -13.36 -15.38
CA GLN A 17 3.31 -12.82 -14.20
C GLN A 17 3.29 -11.30 -14.40
N GLU A 18 2.11 -10.80 -14.75
CA GLU A 18 1.88 -9.38 -14.69
C GLU A 18 2.11 -8.97 -13.24
N GLY A 19 3.17 -8.18 -13.01
CA GLY A 19 3.39 -7.57 -11.70
C GLY A 19 2.14 -6.79 -11.29
N PRO A 20 1.87 -6.64 -9.98
CA PRO A 20 0.69 -5.93 -9.53
C PRO A 20 0.65 -4.55 -10.16
N ILE A 21 -0.47 -4.21 -10.78
CA ILE A 21 -0.70 -2.87 -11.31
C ILE A 21 -0.71 -1.93 -10.13
N VAL A 22 0.36 -1.18 -9.97
CA VAL A 22 0.43 -0.12 -8.97
C VAL A 22 -0.36 1.05 -9.51
N SER A 23 -1.63 1.10 -9.15
CA SER A 23 -2.43 2.28 -9.43
C SER A 23 -1.99 3.43 -8.51
N ARG A 24 -2.45 4.63 -8.82
CA ARG A 24 -2.23 5.82 -8.00
C ARG A 24 -2.62 5.63 -6.52
N HIS A 25 -3.50 4.70 -6.26
CA HIS A 25 -4.03 4.41 -4.93
C HIS A 25 -3.41 3.16 -4.31
N GLY A 26 -2.39 2.59 -4.94
CA GLY A 26 -1.81 1.32 -4.55
C GLY A 26 -2.57 0.12 -5.09
N VAL A 27 -1.99 -1.05 -4.91
CA VAL A 27 -2.57 -2.31 -5.37
C VAL A 27 -3.78 -2.66 -4.52
N GLY A 28 -4.92 -2.89 -5.17
CA GLY A 28 -6.11 -3.37 -4.49
C GLY A 28 -6.86 -2.32 -3.69
N HIS A 29 -6.65 -1.02 -3.96
CA HIS A 29 -7.36 0.04 -3.25
C HIS A 29 -8.86 -0.18 -3.20
N ASP A 30 -9.49 -0.50 -4.31
CA ASP A 30 -10.95 -0.66 -4.38
C ASP A 30 -11.45 -1.80 -3.49
N SER A 31 -10.73 -2.91 -3.42
CA SER A 31 -11.06 -4.01 -2.51
C SER A 31 -10.82 -3.64 -1.04
N TRP A 32 -9.84 -2.80 -0.76
CA TRP A 32 -9.53 -2.34 0.59
C TRP A 32 -10.49 -1.29 1.10
N HIS A 33 -11.02 -0.46 0.22
CA HIS A 33 -11.87 0.65 0.61
C HIS A 33 -13.09 0.18 1.41
N ALA A 34 -13.88 -0.75 0.88
CA ALA A 34 -15.08 -1.23 1.54
C ALA A 34 -14.80 -2.05 2.80
N GLN A 35 -13.72 -2.83 2.81
CA GLN A 35 -13.42 -3.79 3.88
C GLN A 35 -12.63 -3.17 5.02
N PHE A 36 -11.81 -2.19 4.74
CA PHE A 36 -10.85 -1.68 5.70
C PHE A 36 -10.83 -0.16 5.79
N TYR A 37 -10.53 0.55 4.72
CA TYR A 37 -10.34 2.00 4.78
C TYR A 37 -11.58 2.78 5.21
N SER A 38 -12.75 2.34 4.80
CA SER A 38 -14.00 3.00 5.19
C SER A 38 -14.29 2.93 6.69
N LYS A 39 -13.62 2.04 7.40
CA LYS A 39 -13.78 1.85 8.84
C LYS A 39 -12.74 2.59 9.68
N LEU A 40 -11.72 3.15 9.04
CA LEU A 40 -10.68 3.90 9.73
C LEU A 40 -11.20 5.28 10.12
N VAL A 41 -11.06 5.61 11.38
CA VAL A 41 -11.54 6.87 11.96
C VAL A 41 -10.39 7.60 12.62
N LYS A 42 -10.38 8.90 12.44
CA LYS A 42 -9.48 9.81 13.16
C LYS A 42 -9.93 9.97 14.63
N ASP A 43 -9.06 10.54 15.46
CA ASP A 43 -9.38 10.78 16.87
C ASP A 43 -10.57 11.70 17.06
N ASP A 44 -10.84 12.59 16.13
CA ASP A 44 -12.00 13.48 16.15
C ASP A 44 -13.31 12.82 15.69
N GLY A 45 -13.27 11.54 15.30
CA GLY A 45 -14.42 10.80 14.77
C GLY A 45 -14.62 10.93 13.26
N GLY A 46 -13.85 11.76 12.57
CA GLY A 46 -13.90 11.88 11.13
C GLY A 46 -13.28 10.68 10.41
N SER A 47 -13.68 10.44 9.18
CA SER A 47 -13.12 9.37 8.37
C SER A 47 -11.65 9.63 8.03
N CYS A 48 -10.82 8.61 8.13
CA CYS A 48 -9.44 8.67 7.64
C CYS A 48 -9.37 8.76 6.13
N CYS A 49 -10.27 8.06 5.45
CA CYS A 49 -10.30 7.99 4.00
C CYS A 49 -11.37 8.93 3.45
N ASN A 50 -10.94 9.89 2.67
CA ASN A 50 -11.82 10.74 1.89
C ASN A 50 -11.70 10.33 0.41
N PHE A 51 -12.58 9.45 -0.04
CA PHE A 51 -12.57 8.83 -1.36
C PHE A 51 -11.35 7.91 -1.60
N ASN A 52 -10.27 8.43 -2.14
CA ASN A 52 -9.14 7.66 -2.63
C ASN A 52 -7.82 7.95 -1.90
N ASP A 53 -7.90 8.51 -0.72
CA ASP A 53 -6.73 9.01 -0.01
C ASP A 53 -5.93 7.93 0.71
N CYS A 54 -6.51 6.74 0.92
CA CYS A 54 -5.83 5.65 1.60
C CYS A 54 -5.23 4.66 0.60
N ARG A 55 -4.03 4.18 0.91
CA ARG A 55 -3.28 3.24 0.05
C ARG A 55 -2.25 2.46 0.85
N PRO A 56 -1.88 1.26 0.39
CA PRO A 56 -0.74 0.54 0.93
C PRO A 56 0.55 1.35 0.76
N THR A 57 1.45 1.23 1.72
CA THR A 57 2.74 1.92 1.69
C THR A 57 3.81 1.12 2.42
N LEU A 58 4.97 1.69 2.56
CA LEU A 58 6.06 1.20 3.38
C LEU A 58 6.24 2.10 4.59
N SER A 59 6.65 1.53 5.69
CA SER A 59 7.00 2.25 6.90
C SER A 59 8.41 1.93 7.36
N ARG A 60 8.99 2.84 8.13
CA ARG A 60 10.27 2.63 8.78
C ARG A 60 10.30 3.37 10.12
N SER A 61 11.08 2.85 11.04
CA SER A 61 11.37 3.51 12.29
C SER A 61 12.65 4.36 12.14
N VAL A 62 12.57 5.61 12.55
CA VAL A 62 13.68 6.57 12.47
C VAL A 62 13.82 7.24 13.83
N GLY A 63 14.82 6.81 14.62
CA GLY A 63 14.97 7.33 15.98
C GLY A 63 13.74 7.05 16.83
N ASN A 64 13.07 8.12 17.26
CA ASN A 64 11.89 8.06 18.12
C ASN A 64 10.57 8.24 17.38
N HIS A 65 10.57 8.23 16.06
CA HIS A 65 9.35 8.40 15.25
C HIS A 65 9.30 7.40 14.10
N TYR A 66 8.15 7.33 13.47
CA TYR A 66 7.96 6.55 12.26
C TYR A 66 7.92 7.46 11.04
N GLU A 67 8.31 6.89 9.92
CA GLU A 67 8.11 7.49 8.60
C GLU A 67 7.38 6.52 7.70
N VAL A 68 6.57 7.06 6.81
CA VAL A 68 5.91 6.31 5.75
C VAL A 68 6.22 6.94 4.41
N LEU A 69 6.18 6.11 3.38
CA LEU A 69 6.40 6.55 2.02
C LEU A 69 5.09 7.11 1.46
N VAL A 70 5.08 8.39 1.16
CA VAL A 70 3.93 9.09 0.55
C VAL A 70 4.35 9.61 -0.81
N ASP A 71 3.80 9.01 -1.85
CA ASP A 71 4.08 9.38 -3.25
C ASP A 71 5.60 9.48 -3.55
N GLY A 72 6.35 8.50 -3.07
CA GLY A 72 7.78 8.38 -3.30
C GLY A 72 8.67 9.14 -2.32
N GLU A 73 8.11 9.81 -1.31
CA GLU A 73 8.88 10.55 -0.31
C GLU A 73 8.62 10.04 1.10
N TRP A 74 9.68 9.79 1.85
CA TRP A 74 9.58 9.47 3.25
C TRP A 74 9.07 10.67 4.04
N THR A 75 8.01 10.46 4.78
CA THR A 75 7.28 11.51 5.49
C THR A 75 7.12 11.11 6.95
N ALA A 76 7.48 12.01 7.83
CA ALA A 76 7.33 11.79 9.27
C ALA A 76 5.85 11.61 9.63
N VAL A 77 5.56 10.63 10.46
CA VAL A 77 4.22 10.29 10.90
C VAL A 77 3.92 11.00 12.22
N PRO A 78 2.95 11.93 12.24
CA PRO A 78 2.50 12.48 13.51
C PRO A 78 1.90 11.37 14.38
N PRO A 79 2.29 11.25 15.67
CA PRO A 79 1.85 10.14 16.52
C PRO A 79 0.33 10.00 16.66
N ASP A 80 -0.40 11.09 16.62
CA ASP A 80 -1.86 11.11 16.72
C ASP A 80 -2.57 10.58 15.47
N THR A 81 -1.86 10.43 14.37
CA THR A 81 -2.42 9.83 13.14
C THR A 81 -2.33 8.31 13.10
N ILE A 82 -1.56 7.71 14.00
CA ILE A 82 -1.38 6.25 14.04
C ILE A 82 -2.64 5.60 14.58
N ARG A 83 -3.22 4.71 13.78
CA ARG A 83 -4.39 3.93 14.20
C ARG A 83 -3.94 2.63 14.86
N LYS A 84 -4.56 2.29 15.97
CA LYS A 84 -4.24 1.07 16.77
C LYS A 84 -5.01 -0.13 16.21
N VAL A 85 -4.80 -0.41 14.96
CA VAL A 85 -5.41 -1.54 14.24
C VAL A 85 -4.36 -2.22 13.40
N VAL A 86 -4.58 -3.47 13.08
CA VAL A 86 -3.74 -4.24 12.15
C VAL A 86 -4.50 -4.41 10.85
N ALA A 87 -3.87 -4.06 9.75
CA ALA A 87 -4.46 -4.28 8.43
C ALA A 87 -4.54 -5.78 8.10
N PRO A 88 -5.51 -6.20 7.29
CA PRO A 88 -5.66 -7.62 6.93
C PRO A 88 -4.41 -8.22 6.26
N ASP A 89 -3.62 -7.42 5.52
CA ASP A 89 -2.34 -7.84 4.93
C ASP A 89 -1.14 -7.70 5.88
N GLN A 90 -1.36 -7.18 7.09
CA GLN A 90 -0.32 -6.89 8.07
C GLN A 90 0.75 -5.89 7.56
N GLY A 91 0.43 -5.15 6.54
CA GLY A 91 1.29 -4.13 5.97
C GLY A 91 1.01 -2.73 6.51
N ALA A 92 1.84 -1.78 6.10
CA ALA A 92 1.60 -0.37 6.36
C ALA A 92 0.61 0.21 5.35
N HIS A 93 -0.23 1.13 5.83
CA HIS A 93 -1.17 1.88 5.01
C HIS A 93 -1.15 3.35 5.43
N VAL A 94 -1.31 4.23 4.47
CA VAL A 94 -1.38 5.67 4.72
C VAL A 94 -2.62 6.26 4.10
N CYS A 95 -3.25 7.16 4.83
CA CYS A 95 -4.31 8.02 4.33
C CYS A 95 -3.79 9.45 4.31
N ALA A 96 -3.56 9.96 3.11
CA ALA A 96 -2.99 11.28 2.89
C ALA A 96 -3.48 11.83 1.56
N PRO A 97 -3.59 13.16 1.44
CA PRO A 97 -3.91 13.76 0.14
C PRO A 97 -2.80 13.48 -0.86
N GLN A 98 -3.12 13.66 -2.13
CA GLN A 98 -2.09 13.62 -3.16
C GLN A 98 -1.09 14.75 -2.93
N ARG A 99 0.20 14.42 -3.08
CA ARG A 99 1.22 15.42 -2.87
C ARG A 99 1.15 16.53 -3.91
N THR A 100 0.80 17.67 -3.41
CA THR A 100 0.98 18.97 -4.06
C THR A 100 1.88 19.81 -3.16
N HIS A 101 2.29 20.99 -3.61
CA HIS A 101 3.04 21.91 -2.75
C HIS A 101 2.31 22.26 -1.46
N LEU A 102 1.00 22.33 -1.51
CA LEU A 102 0.16 22.73 -0.39
C LEU A 102 -0.06 21.62 0.61
N ASP A 103 0.00 20.36 0.15
CA ASP A 103 -0.33 19.20 0.95
C ASP A 103 0.91 18.39 1.36
N ALA A 104 2.10 18.88 1.08
CA ALA A 104 3.34 18.21 1.43
C ALA A 104 3.43 18.02 2.95
N GLY A 105 3.59 16.77 3.38
CA GLY A 105 3.71 16.42 4.79
C GLY A 105 2.38 16.21 5.52
N VAL A 106 1.22 16.42 4.88
CA VAL A 106 -0.08 16.17 5.49
C VAL A 106 -0.36 14.68 5.49
N ILE A 107 -0.69 14.15 6.66
CA ILE A 107 -1.13 12.77 6.85
C ILE A 107 -2.40 12.80 7.68
N TYR A 108 -3.44 12.08 7.25
CA TYR A 108 -4.67 11.93 8.01
C TYR A 108 -4.60 10.78 8.99
N CYS A 109 -4.19 9.62 8.52
CA CYS A 109 -4.07 8.40 9.31
C CYS A 109 -2.98 7.49 8.77
N VAL A 110 -2.39 6.72 9.68
CA VAL A 110 -1.41 5.68 9.35
C VAL A 110 -1.78 4.41 10.08
N VAL A 111 -1.72 3.29 9.38
CA VAL A 111 -1.73 1.96 9.96
C VAL A 111 -0.33 1.38 9.82
N LEU A 112 0.26 0.97 10.92
CA LEU A 112 1.59 0.37 10.94
C LEU A 112 1.50 -1.15 10.92
N PRO A 113 2.53 -1.85 10.41
CA PRO A 113 2.62 -3.28 10.58
C PRO A 113 2.67 -3.66 12.06
N PRO A 114 2.21 -4.86 12.45
CA PRO A 114 2.42 -5.32 13.81
C PRO A 114 3.92 -5.39 14.12
N GLU A 115 4.29 -4.98 15.31
CA GLU A 115 5.66 -5.13 15.81
C GLU A 115 5.91 -6.62 16.05
N GLY A 116 6.90 -7.16 15.34
CA GLY A 116 7.26 -8.55 15.44
C GLY A 116 8.62 -8.77 16.05
#